data_a95022ad382c1e1a802cc707f6c0d096
#
_entry.id   a95022ad382c1e1a802cc707f6c0d096
#
_cell.length_a   1.000
_cell.length_b   1.000
_cell.length_c   1.000
_cell.angle_alpha   90.00
_cell.angle_beta   90.00
_cell.angle_gamma   90.00
#
_symmetry.space_group_name_H-M   'P 1'
#
loop_
_entity.id
_entity.type
_entity.pdbx_description
1 polymer ?
#
loop_
_entity_poly.entity_id
_entity_poly.type
_entity_poly.pdbx_seq_one_letter_code
_entity_poly.pdbx_strand_id
1 'polypeptide(L)'
;MSDTEYDVIVAGYGPVGETCANLLGYYGIKALILDKEKETFPLPRAITWDAECQRAMAHCNFLTEVKTRKIRGVDNKDAKKRSILKITMDGFDTYNYQHSILFIHQPQFDQVHRENAKKYQTNTIRTGNEILSVDQSDGVVNCSYKNIETGEEFKTNSKYLLACDGAN
;
A
#
# COMPACT_ATOMS: atom_id res chain seq x y z
N MET A 1 23.53 14.29 13.69
CA MET A 1 22.29 13.90 13.00
C MET A 1 21.17 14.51 13.82
N SER A 2 20.26 15.28 13.21
CA SER A 2 19.11 15.83 13.92
C SER A 2 18.22 14.69 14.38
N ASP A 3 17.82 14.69 15.66
CA ASP A 3 16.85 13.73 16.18
C ASP A 3 15.51 13.98 15.50
N THR A 4 15.07 13.04 14.65
CA THR A 4 13.77 13.07 14.01
C THR A 4 12.78 12.22 14.80
N GLU A 5 11.51 12.62 14.81
CA GLU A 5 10.45 11.91 15.52
C GLU A 5 10.17 10.56 14.86
N TYR A 6 10.25 10.50 13.51
CA TYR A 6 10.08 9.29 12.70
C TYR A 6 11.24 9.13 11.72
N ASP A 7 11.49 7.90 11.29
CA ASP A 7 12.39 7.64 10.17
C ASP A 7 11.71 7.97 8.85
N VAL A 8 10.44 7.59 8.70
CA VAL A 8 9.67 7.77 7.47
C VAL A 8 8.26 8.26 7.78
N ILE A 9 7.77 9.23 6.99
CA ILE A 9 6.35 9.55 6.89
C ILE A 9 5.82 8.95 5.59
N VAL A 10 4.69 8.23 5.65
CA VAL A 10 3.96 7.73 4.49
C VAL A 10 2.70 8.57 4.30
N ALA A 11 2.63 9.30 3.20
CA ALA A 11 1.50 10.14 2.83
C ALA A 11 0.53 9.32 1.96
N GLY A 12 -0.63 8.96 2.52
CA GLY A 12 -1.62 8.08 1.90
C GLY A 12 -1.53 6.63 2.40
N TYR A 13 -2.70 6.03 2.65
CA TYR A 13 -2.84 4.66 3.16
C TYR A 13 -3.76 3.81 2.26
N GLY A 14 -3.60 4.01 0.93
CA GLY A 14 -4.13 3.11 -0.09
C GLY A 14 -3.18 1.94 -0.34
N PRO A 15 -3.40 1.10 -1.38
CA PRO A 15 -2.62 -0.13 -1.62
C PRO A 15 -1.10 0.05 -1.62
N VAL A 16 -0.60 1.17 -2.14
CA VAL A 16 0.85 1.48 -2.12
C VAL A 16 1.32 1.81 -0.71
N GLY A 17 0.62 2.72 -0.01
CA GLY A 17 0.96 3.11 1.36
C GLY A 17 0.84 1.95 2.35
N GLU A 18 -0.17 1.10 2.19
CA GLU A 18 -0.34 -0.14 2.97
C GLU A 18 0.83 -1.10 2.77
N THR A 19 1.30 -1.25 1.53
CA THR A 19 2.48 -2.06 1.22
C THR A 19 3.73 -1.48 1.87
N CYS A 20 3.94 -0.15 1.75
CA CYS A 20 5.05 0.54 2.41
C CYS A 20 5.00 0.38 3.93
N ALA A 21 3.83 0.55 4.56
CA ALA A 21 3.66 0.39 6.00
C ALA A 21 4.03 -1.03 6.47
N ASN A 22 3.64 -2.05 5.72
CA ASN A 22 3.99 -3.43 6.02
C ASN A 22 5.49 -3.70 5.91
N LEU A 23 6.14 -3.23 4.83
CA LEU A 23 7.58 -3.39 4.64
C LEU A 23 8.39 -2.62 5.69
N LEU A 24 8.03 -1.36 5.96
CA LEU A 24 8.70 -0.55 6.99
C LEU A 24 8.58 -1.20 8.37
N GLY A 25 7.36 -1.65 8.73
CA GLY A 25 7.13 -2.36 9.98
C GLY A 25 7.90 -3.67 10.08
N TYR A 26 7.94 -4.46 9.00
CA TYR A 26 8.72 -5.71 8.94
C TYR A 26 10.22 -5.48 9.19
N TYR A 27 10.78 -4.38 8.67
CA TYR A 27 12.16 -4.00 8.88
C TYR A 27 12.41 -3.22 10.19
N GLY A 28 11.40 -3.01 11.01
CA GLY A 28 11.52 -2.29 12.27
C GLY A 28 11.80 -0.79 12.13
N ILE A 29 11.46 -0.21 10.98
CA ILE A 29 11.63 1.22 10.69
C ILE A 29 10.47 1.99 11.31
N LYS A 30 10.77 3.06 12.07
CA LYS A 30 9.75 3.87 12.74
C LYS A 30 9.03 4.76 11.74
N ALA A 31 7.76 4.47 11.48
CA ALA A 31 6.97 5.11 10.46
C ALA A 31 5.69 5.77 11.01
N LEU A 32 5.39 6.97 10.48
CA LEU A 32 4.08 7.62 10.62
C LEU A 32 3.33 7.50 9.30
N ILE A 33 2.17 6.87 9.33
CA ILE A 33 1.29 6.68 8.17
C ILE A 33 0.09 7.61 8.32
N LEU A 34 -0.10 8.50 7.37
CA LEU A 34 -1.18 9.50 7.35
C LEU A 34 -2.10 9.27 6.16
N ASP A 35 -3.40 9.28 6.39
CA ASP A 35 -4.40 9.27 5.31
C ASP A 35 -5.56 10.20 5.69
N LYS A 36 -6.01 11.00 4.73
CA LYS A 36 -7.19 11.87 4.91
C LYS A 36 -8.48 11.07 5.04
N GLU A 37 -8.56 9.91 4.40
CA GLU A 37 -9.71 9.02 4.50
C GLU A 37 -9.64 8.18 5.78
N LYS A 38 -10.76 8.04 6.50
CA LYS A 38 -10.86 7.18 7.68
C LYS A 38 -10.89 5.71 7.32
N GLU A 39 -11.64 5.39 6.27
CA GLU A 39 -11.94 4.03 5.84
C GLU A 39 -11.30 3.70 4.50
N THR A 40 -11.21 2.42 4.18
CA THR A 40 -10.83 1.96 2.86
C THR A 40 -11.90 2.32 1.83
N PHE A 41 -11.48 2.56 0.58
CA PHE A 41 -12.43 2.80 -0.49
C PHE A 41 -13.28 1.54 -0.73
N PRO A 42 -14.62 1.63 -0.65
CA PRO A 42 -15.49 0.44 -0.60
C PRO A 42 -15.64 -0.28 -1.95
N LEU A 43 -15.33 0.39 -3.06
CA LEU A 43 -15.47 -0.18 -4.39
C LEU A 43 -14.13 -0.69 -4.92
N PRO A 44 -14.09 -1.90 -5.52
CA PRO A 44 -12.85 -2.43 -6.08
C PRO A 44 -12.45 -1.62 -7.32
N ARG A 45 -11.22 -1.11 -7.32
CA ARG A 45 -10.56 -0.46 -8.48
C ARG A 45 -9.58 -1.40 -9.16
N ALA A 46 -8.98 -2.32 -8.40
CA ALA A 46 -8.10 -3.37 -8.88
C ALA A 46 -8.75 -4.73 -8.65
N ILE A 47 -8.56 -5.64 -9.61
CA ILE A 47 -9.07 -7.00 -9.55
C ILE A 47 -7.97 -8.05 -9.68
N THR A 48 -6.75 -7.62 -9.99
CA THR A 48 -5.62 -8.51 -10.23
C THR A 48 -4.40 -8.10 -9.42
N TRP A 49 -3.59 -9.08 -9.11
CA TRP A 49 -2.40 -8.97 -8.29
C TRP A 49 -1.26 -9.76 -8.92
N ASP A 50 -0.19 -9.11 -9.28
CA ASP A 50 0.95 -9.71 -9.96
C ASP A 50 1.93 -10.41 -9.02
N ALA A 51 2.91 -11.09 -9.58
CA ALA A 51 3.88 -11.88 -8.84
C ALA A 51 4.82 -11.01 -7.98
N GLU A 52 5.13 -9.78 -8.38
CA GLU A 52 6.01 -8.91 -7.60
C GLU A 52 5.31 -8.39 -6.34
N CYS A 53 4.04 -7.99 -6.46
CA CYS A 53 3.23 -7.63 -5.31
C CYS A 53 3.05 -8.83 -4.36
N GLN A 54 2.81 -10.04 -4.88
CA GLN A 54 2.73 -11.27 -4.09
C GLN A 54 4.04 -11.52 -3.32
N ARG A 55 5.17 -11.29 -3.96
CA ARG A 55 6.50 -11.47 -3.35
C ARG A 55 6.69 -10.53 -2.15
N ALA A 56 6.29 -9.26 -2.26
CA ALA A 56 6.37 -8.32 -1.15
C ALA A 56 5.55 -8.80 0.07
N MET A 57 4.34 -9.33 -0.17
CA MET A 57 3.48 -9.85 0.88
C MET A 57 4.02 -11.15 1.50
N ALA A 58 4.57 -12.03 0.65
CA ALA A 58 5.23 -13.25 1.12
C ALA A 58 6.43 -12.92 2.02
N HIS A 59 7.18 -11.88 1.67
CA HIS A 59 8.31 -11.41 2.46
C HIS A 59 7.90 -10.94 3.86
N CYS A 60 6.73 -10.30 3.97
CA CYS A 60 6.16 -9.87 5.26
C CYS A 60 5.34 -10.97 5.96
N ASN A 61 5.33 -12.21 5.45
CA ASN A 61 4.67 -13.39 6.03
C ASN A 61 3.14 -13.32 6.16
N PHE A 62 2.44 -12.55 5.30
CA PHE A 62 0.97 -12.50 5.33
C PHE A 62 0.28 -12.75 3.98
N LEU A 63 1.00 -13.26 2.98
CA LEU A 63 0.45 -13.58 1.66
C LEU A 63 -0.77 -14.53 1.74
N THR A 64 -0.73 -15.51 2.64
CA THR A 64 -1.78 -16.53 2.77
C THR A 64 -3.07 -16.03 3.42
N GLU A 65 -3.06 -14.85 4.02
CA GLU A 65 -4.24 -14.23 4.64
C GLU A 65 -5.18 -13.62 3.60
N VAL A 66 -4.68 -13.36 2.38
CA VAL A 66 -5.47 -12.80 1.28
C VAL A 66 -6.16 -13.91 0.49
N LYS A 67 -7.50 -13.85 0.38
CA LYS A 67 -8.25 -14.77 -0.47
C LYS A 67 -8.04 -14.44 -1.94
N THR A 68 -7.51 -15.39 -2.69
CA THR A 68 -7.15 -15.21 -4.09
C THR A 68 -7.69 -16.34 -4.98
N ARG A 69 -7.76 -16.09 -6.29
CA ARG A 69 -7.97 -17.12 -7.31
C ARG A 69 -6.95 -16.98 -8.43
N LYS A 70 -6.38 -18.11 -8.84
CA LYS A 70 -5.43 -18.16 -9.96
C LYS A 70 -6.13 -17.77 -11.28
N ILE A 71 -5.47 -16.94 -12.06
CA ILE A 71 -5.88 -16.65 -13.43
C ILE A 71 -5.22 -17.68 -14.34
N ARG A 72 -6.03 -18.41 -15.11
CA ARG A 72 -5.54 -19.43 -16.04
C ARG A 72 -5.16 -18.85 -17.40
N GLY A 73 -5.62 -17.67 -17.70
CA GLY A 73 -5.29 -16.98 -18.93
C GLY A 73 -6.12 -15.73 -19.15
N VAL A 74 -5.74 -14.98 -20.16
CA VAL A 74 -6.41 -13.76 -20.62
C VAL A 74 -6.68 -13.87 -22.11
N ASP A 75 -7.88 -13.56 -22.55
CA ASP A 75 -8.28 -13.50 -23.95
C ASP A 75 -8.80 -12.09 -24.27
N ASN A 76 -7.94 -11.28 -24.87
CA ASN A 76 -8.30 -9.92 -25.31
C ASN A 76 -9.01 -9.99 -26.65
N LYS A 77 -10.22 -9.44 -26.71
CA LYS A 77 -11.09 -9.49 -27.89
C LYS A 77 -11.38 -8.09 -28.44
N ASP A 78 -11.55 -8.02 -29.76
CA ASP A 78 -12.06 -6.82 -30.41
C ASP A 78 -13.58 -6.63 -30.18
N ALA A 79 -14.12 -5.52 -30.68
CA ALA A 79 -15.56 -5.21 -30.58
C ALA A 79 -16.48 -6.28 -31.29
N LYS A 80 -15.91 -7.04 -32.20
CA LYS A 80 -16.60 -8.18 -32.90
C LYS A 80 -16.37 -9.51 -32.19
N LYS A 81 -15.84 -9.50 -30.95
CA LYS A 81 -15.52 -10.68 -30.12
C LYS A 81 -14.47 -11.63 -30.72
N ARG A 82 -13.66 -11.18 -31.68
CA ARG A 82 -12.54 -11.95 -32.22
C ARG A 82 -11.33 -11.81 -31.27
N SER A 83 -10.66 -12.91 -30.98
CA SER A 83 -9.46 -12.94 -30.15
C SER A 83 -8.32 -12.15 -30.83
N ILE A 84 -7.81 -11.13 -30.20
CA ILE A 84 -6.65 -10.36 -30.66
C ILE A 84 -5.38 -10.94 -30.04
N LEU A 85 -5.44 -11.22 -28.73
CA LEU A 85 -4.33 -11.76 -27.96
C LEU A 85 -4.85 -12.74 -26.93
N LYS A 86 -4.35 -13.97 -26.96
CA LYS A 86 -4.64 -14.99 -25.95
C LYS A 86 -3.36 -15.37 -25.23
N ILE A 87 -3.35 -15.21 -23.92
CA ILE A 87 -2.24 -15.60 -23.06
C ILE A 87 -2.73 -16.72 -22.13
N THR A 88 -2.04 -17.85 -22.15
CA THR A 88 -2.28 -18.97 -21.23
C THR A 88 -1.26 -18.88 -20.09
N MET A 89 -1.74 -18.99 -18.86
CA MET A 89 -0.93 -18.87 -17.63
C MET A 89 -0.90 -20.16 -16.81
N ASP A 90 -1.57 -21.21 -17.28
CA ASP A 90 -1.56 -22.53 -16.62
C ASP A 90 -0.15 -23.12 -16.66
N GLY A 91 0.36 -23.52 -15.49
CA GLY A 91 1.67 -24.16 -15.35
C GLY A 91 2.86 -23.19 -15.33
N PHE A 92 2.63 -21.89 -15.40
CA PHE A 92 3.69 -20.89 -15.24
C PHE A 92 3.74 -20.38 -13.80
N ASP A 93 4.69 -20.91 -13.02
CA ASP A 93 5.18 -20.21 -11.84
C ASP A 93 6.27 -19.24 -12.27
N THR A 94 6.25 -18.05 -11.72
CA THR A 94 7.29 -17.06 -11.99
C THR A 94 8.60 -17.45 -11.31
N TYR A 95 9.70 -16.80 -11.70
CA TYR A 95 11.03 -17.04 -11.11
C TYR A 95 11.09 -16.85 -9.59
N ASN A 96 10.14 -16.12 -9.01
CA ASN A 96 10.03 -15.91 -7.56
C ASN A 96 9.05 -16.89 -6.88
N TYR A 97 8.66 -17.96 -7.58
CA TYR A 97 7.75 -19.02 -7.10
C TYR A 97 6.32 -18.55 -6.76
N GLN A 98 5.93 -17.39 -7.27
CA GLN A 98 4.58 -16.87 -7.15
C GLN A 98 3.78 -17.11 -8.43
N HIS A 99 2.45 -17.11 -8.34
CA HIS A 99 1.62 -17.13 -9.53
C HIS A 99 1.79 -15.85 -10.33
N SER A 100 1.82 -15.97 -11.66
CA SER A 100 1.97 -14.82 -12.54
C SER A 100 0.94 -13.73 -12.25
N ILE A 101 -0.34 -14.09 -12.12
CA ILE A 101 -1.41 -13.16 -11.76
C ILE A 101 -2.48 -13.88 -10.93
N LEU A 102 -2.97 -13.24 -9.88
CA LEU A 102 -4.08 -13.67 -9.05
C LEU A 102 -5.25 -12.69 -9.15
N PHE A 103 -6.50 -13.21 -9.09
CA PHE A 103 -7.65 -12.38 -8.79
C PHE A 103 -7.73 -12.11 -7.30
N ILE A 104 -8.06 -10.87 -6.96
CA ILE A 104 -8.30 -10.39 -5.60
C ILE A 104 -9.66 -9.68 -5.51
N HIS A 105 -10.18 -9.58 -4.30
CA HIS A 105 -11.25 -8.65 -3.94
C HIS A 105 -10.61 -7.50 -3.17
N GLN A 106 -10.40 -6.35 -3.83
CA GLN A 106 -9.59 -5.26 -3.28
C GLN A 106 -10.00 -4.81 -1.87
N PRO A 107 -11.28 -4.60 -1.51
CA PRO A 107 -11.61 -4.21 -0.14
C PRO A 107 -11.13 -5.19 0.93
N GLN A 108 -11.17 -6.49 0.65
CA GLN A 108 -10.63 -7.51 1.55
C GLN A 108 -9.09 -7.51 1.56
N PHE A 109 -8.47 -7.28 0.41
CA PHE A 109 -7.04 -7.12 0.27
C PHE A 109 -6.54 -5.95 1.14
N ASP A 110 -7.15 -4.77 0.99
CA ASP A 110 -6.81 -3.57 1.76
C ASP A 110 -7.00 -3.82 3.27
N GLN A 111 -8.09 -4.49 3.66
CA GLN A 111 -8.34 -4.84 5.06
C GLN A 111 -7.20 -5.70 5.65
N VAL A 112 -6.80 -6.77 4.95
CA VAL A 112 -5.72 -7.68 5.41
C VAL A 112 -4.40 -6.91 5.53
N HIS A 113 -4.08 -6.04 4.57
CA HIS A 113 -2.89 -5.20 4.61
C HIS A 113 -2.87 -4.26 5.81
N ARG A 114 -3.99 -3.57 6.07
CA ARG A 114 -4.14 -2.65 7.20
C ARG A 114 -4.06 -3.37 8.55
N GLU A 115 -4.69 -4.53 8.67
CA GLU A 115 -4.64 -5.35 9.88
C GLU A 115 -3.22 -5.85 10.14
N ASN A 116 -2.49 -6.27 9.12
CA ASN A 116 -1.11 -6.70 9.28
C ASN A 116 -0.18 -5.53 9.66
N ALA A 117 -0.31 -4.38 9.01
CA ALA A 117 0.50 -3.21 9.32
C ALA A 117 0.34 -2.72 10.78
N LYS A 118 -0.83 -2.90 11.38
CA LYS A 118 -1.10 -2.58 12.79
C LYS A 118 -0.38 -3.48 13.80
N LYS A 119 0.08 -4.66 13.37
CA LYS A 119 0.83 -5.60 14.24
C LYS A 119 2.24 -5.07 14.57
N TYR A 120 2.79 -4.17 13.76
CA TYR A 120 4.12 -3.63 13.96
C TYR A 120 4.08 -2.41 14.90
N GLN A 121 4.76 -2.52 16.04
CA GLN A 121 4.82 -1.45 17.05
C GLN A 121 5.57 -0.20 16.56
N THR A 122 6.37 -0.32 15.51
CA THR A 122 7.08 0.79 14.88
C THR A 122 6.20 1.66 14.00
N ASN A 123 4.99 1.19 13.67
CA ASN A 123 4.02 1.93 12.87
C ASN A 123 3.09 2.76 13.75
N THR A 124 3.03 4.06 13.49
CA THR A 124 1.98 4.95 13.98
C THR A 124 1.04 5.26 12.83
N ILE A 125 -0.20 4.75 12.89
CA ILE A 125 -1.18 4.90 11.81
C ILE A 125 -2.26 5.89 12.25
N ARG A 126 -2.46 6.95 11.46
CA ARG A 126 -3.46 7.99 11.70
C ARG A 126 -4.30 8.23 10.44
N THR A 127 -5.45 7.59 10.36
CA THR A 127 -6.48 7.84 9.33
C THR A 127 -7.37 9.02 9.73
N GLY A 128 -8.04 9.67 8.78
CA GLY A 128 -8.78 10.91 9.00
C GLY A 128 -7.86 12.11 9.28
N ASN A 129 -6.60 12.06 8.82
CA ASN A 129 -5.60 13.09 9.01
C ASN A 129 -5.03 13.53 7.66
N GLU A 130 -5.24 14.81 7.32
CA GLU A 130 -4.83 15.40 6.06
C GLU A 130 -3.48 16.14 6.22
N ILE A 131 -2.54 15.85 5.34
CA ILE A 131 -1.28 16.59 5.26
C ILE A 131 -1.57 17.98 4.67
N LEU A 132 -1.15 19.02 5.38
CA LEU A 132 -1.33 20.41 4.99
C LEU A 132 -0.11 20.95 4.27
N SER A 133 1.08 20.64 4.75
CA SER A 133 2.33 21.07 4.14
C SER A 133 3.47 20.13 4.42
N VAL A 134 4.40 20.07 3.50
CA VAL A 134 5.67 19.37 3.63
C VAL A 134 6.77 20.35 3.21
N ASP A 135 7.78 20.50 4.04
CA ASP A 135 8.98 21.27 3.78
C ASP A 135 10.23 20.42 4.05
N GLN A 136 11.26 20.62 3.26
CA GLN A 136 12.52 19.89 3.43
C GLN A 136 13.66 20.91 3.63
N SER A 137 14.29 20.85 4.78
CA SER A 137 15.43 21.68 5.15
C SER A 137 16.45 20.88 5.96
N ASP A 138 17.72 21.12 5.73
CA ASP A 138 18.85 20.54 6.47
C ASP A 138 18.82 19.00 6.58
N GLY A 139 18.29 18.33 5.55
CA GLY A 139 18.18 16.87 5.51
C GLY A 139 17.04 16.30 6.36
N VAL A 140 16.12 17.14 6.81
CA VAL A 140 14.94 16.78 7.59
C VAL A 140 13.68 17.16 6.80
N VAL A 141 12.68 16.27 6.80
CA VAL A 141 11.36 16.55 6.28
C VAL A 141 10.47 17.01 7.43
N ASN A 142 9.96 18.24 7.35
CA ASN A 142 8.98 18.79 8.26
C ASN A 142 7.59 18.65 7.66
N CYS A 143 6.66 18.11 8.40
CA CYS A 143 5.30 17.85 7.96
C CYS A 143 4.29 18.47 8.94
N SER A 144 3.32 19.21 8.43
CA SER A 144 2.13 19.59 9.19
C SER A 144 0.92 18.86 8.66
N TYR A 145 0.07 18.40 9.56
CA TYR A 145 -1.15 17.69 9.23
C TYR A 145 -2.27 18.04 10.20
N LYS A 146 -3.51 17.80 9.80
CA LYS A 146 -4.71 18.17 10.55
C LYS A 146 -5.63 16.97 10.70
N ASN A 147 -6.14 16.74 11.88
CA ASN A 147 -7.27 15.85 12.07
C ASN A 147 -8.53 16.49 11.48
N ILE A 148 -9.14 15.83 10.49
CA ILE A 148 -10.27 16.38 9.72
C ILE A 148 -11.52 16.56 10.60
N GLU A 149 -11.70 15.69 11.60
CA GLU A 149 -12.88 15.71 12.46
C GLU A 149 -12.80 16.78 13.53
N THR A 150 -11.65 16.88 14.20
CA THR A 150 -11.46 17.82 15.32
C THR A 150 -10.95 19.18 14.88
N GLY A 151 -10.36 19.26 13.68
CA GLY A 151 -9.66 20.45 13.20
C GLY A 151 -8.31 20.71 13.87
N GLU A 152 -7.87 19.83 14.76
CA GLU A 152 -6.60 19.96 15.47
C GLU A 152 -5.41 19.78 14.53
N GLU A 153 -4.45 20.70 14.58
CA GLU A 153 -3.24 20.67 13.76
C GLU A 153 -2.04 20.13 14.54
N PHE A 154 -1.22 19.37 13.85
CA PHE A 154 -0.02 18.73 14.37
C PHE A 154 1.18 19.06 13.50
N LYS A 155 2.35 19.07 14.11
CA LYS A 155 3.65 19.15 13.40
C LYS A 155 4.52 17.98 13.81
N THR A 156 5.23 17.44 12.86
CA THR A 156 6.15 16.33 13.06
C THR A 156 7.29 16.40 12.05
N ASN A 157 8.30 15.58 12.23
CA ASN A 157 9.41 15.50 11.30
C ASN A 157 9.88 14.05 11.08
N SER A 158 10.58 13.85 9.99
CA SER A 158 11.17 12.56 9.62
C SER A 158 12.42 12.73 8.76
N LYS A 159 13.14 11.62 8.54
CA LYS A 159 14.27 11.60 7.61
C LYS A 159 13.79 11.56 6.15
N TYR A 160 12.69 10.85 5.88
CA TYR A 160 12.13 10.63 4.54
C TYR A 160 10.61 10.77 4.56
N LEU A 161 10.05 11.12 3.39
CA LEU A 161 8.62 11.05 3.12
C LEU A 161 8.39 10.23 1.85
N LEU A 162 7.43 9.30 1.91
CA LEU A 162 6.94 8.53 0.78
C LEU A 162 5.57 9.06 0.38
N ALA A 163 5.47 9.66 -0.80
CA ALA A 163 4.20 10.11 -1.36
C ALA A 163 3.47 8.91 -1.97
N CYS A 164 2.39 8.48 -1.32
CA CYS A 164 1.52 7.36 -1.69
C CYS A 164 0.05 7.80 -1.80
N ASP A 165 -0.18 9.09 -2.08
CA ASP A 165 -1.46 9.79 -2.05
C ASP A 165 -2.31 9.59 -3.30
N GLY A 166 -1.82 8.84 -4.28
CA GLY A 166 -2.56 8.43 -5.47
C GLY A 166 -2.28 9.28 -6.70
N ALA A 167 -3.18 9.19 -7.69
CA ALA A 167 -3.04 9.80 -9.00
C ALA A 167 -3.87 11.09 -9.10
N ASN A 168 -3.52 12.12 -8.39
CA ASN A 168 -4.14 13.45 -8.53
C ASN A 168 -3.12 14.50 -8.93
#